data_42f51abc5048925ee6d8d23515290d8f
#
_entry.id   42f51abc5048925ee6d8d23515290d8f
#
_cell.length_a   1.000
_cell.length_b   1.000
_cell.length_c   1.000
_cell.angle_alpha   90.00
_cell.angle_beta   90.00
_cell.angle_gamma   90.00
#
_symmetry.space_group_name_H-M   'P 1'
#
loop_
_entity.id
_entity.type
_entity.pdbx_description
1 polymer ?
#
loop_
_entity_poly.entity_id
_entity_poly.type
_entity_poly.pdbx_seq_one_letter_code
_entity_poly.pdbx_strand_id
1 'polypeptide(L)'
;MSDRLRKSTKKQVISIILVLTLLLSVILSGCHGQSSEIQNKKFRKFTETLFCQEVASNAVSLHYTLKDPGQYGIQDSPVTFGYFNTDKGTRKISTENTQAALKRFSYRKLSRENRLTYDVLDYYLELSKKESDYLLYEEPMGTVSGVQTQIPVLLSEYQFQSKEDVEAYLELMKTTPDYFNSLIAFEQEKAQKGLFMASYTADTVIEQCQAFIDMGDSNYLISTFVDRIQKLTDLSESEKSDYIQKNAYMLQTYVLPAYQQLIKTVVELKESGKNEEGLCYLPNGKEYYELTVQASTGSARTVPQLQKLTKNQMKDDLAAMKAVIGLTAEQAKETAVMESTDPKEILNSLSLDIQKTFPKLPQTSVEVKYVPKAMEAHLSPAFYMIPALDDTEENVIYVNQAQMGNKLTLYTTLAHEGYPGHLYQTVYYASTKPDPLRSIFNFGGYVEGWATYAEMGAYYLADSLTREQAVLLQKNSSILLALYALADMGIHYDGWNRMDTVKFFKEYGVGSAEIVNQIYDLIIGSPGNYLKYYIGYVEFLELKKKWVEKKGENFSQKEFHKAVLDVGPAPFELVEKYMWQGEK
;
A
#
# COMPACT_ATOMS: atom_id res chain seq x y z
N MET A 1 -36.50 -1.97 -13.57
CA MET A 1 -35.06 -1.87 -13.22
C MET A 1 -34.58 -0.43 -13.16
N SER A 2 -34.98 0.48 -14.08
CA SER A 2 -34.55 1.89 -14.10
C SER A 2 -35.00 2.76 -12.90
N ASP A 3 -36.17 2.50 -12.32
CA ASP A 3 -36.70 3.29 -11.19
C ASP A 3 -36.06 2.98 -9.83
N ARG A 4 -35.53 1.75 -9.63
CA ARG A 4 -34.78 1.40 -8.41
C ARG A 4 -33.38 1.99 -8.41
N LEU A 5 -32.70 2.02 -9.56
CA LEU A 5 -31.40 2.65 -9.74
C LEU A 5 -31.51 4.19 -9.57
N ARG A 6 -32.56 4.80 -10.10
CA ARG A 6 -32.83 6.25 -9.93
C ARG A 6 -33.17 6.62 -8.46
N LYS A 7 -33.79 5.72 -7.69
CA LYS A 7 -34.06 5.93 -6.26
C LYS A 7 -32.80 5.73 -5.40
N SER A 8 -31.91 4.80 -5.77
CA SER A 8 -30.64 4.57 -5.09
C SER A 8 -29.69 5.77 -5.29
N THR A 9 -29.51 6.23 -6.53
CA THR A 9 -28.69 7.42 -6.82
C THR A 9 -29.25 8.69 -6.17
N LYS A 10 -30.58 8.88 -6.13
CA LYS A 10 -31.18 10.01 -5.39
C LYS A 10 -30.94 9.91 -3.89
N LYS A 11 -30.99 8.73 -3.27
CA LYS A 11 -30.67 8.56 -1.85
C LYS A 11 -29.18 8.82 -1.56
N GLN A 12 -28.27 8.40 -2.45
CA GLN A 12 -26.84 8.66 -2.32
C GLN A 12 -26.49 10.14 -2.52
N VAL A 13 -27.08 10.80 -3.51
CA VAL A 13 -26.94 12.25 -3.70
C VAL A 13 -27.55 13.04 -2.54
N ILE A 14 -28.68 12.59 -1.98
CA ILE A 14 -29.29 13.20 -0.79
C ILE A 14 -28.43 12.94 0.45
N SER A 15 -27.78 11.79 0.58
CA SER A 15 -26.84 11.50 1.67
C SER A 15 -25.59 12.39 1.57
N ILE A 16 -25.03 12.58 0.38
CA ILE A 16 -23.89 13.49 0.15
C ILE A 16 -24.30 14.95 0.43
N ILE A 17 -25.50 15.39 0.04
CA ILE A 17 -26.00 16.74 0.29
C ILE A 17 -26.33 16.94 1.78
N LEU A 18 -26.88 15.94 2.48
CA LEU A 18 -27.12 16.01 3.93
C LEU A 18 -25.82 16.05 4.72
N VAL A 19 -24.79 15.35 4.28
CA VAL A 19 -23.44 15.36 4.87
C VAL A 19 -22.77 16.72 4.67
N LEU A 20 -22.91 17.33 3.48
CA LEU A 20 -22.44 18.69 3.21
C LEU A 20 -23.16 19.75 4.07
N THR A 21 -24.47 19.58 4.35
CA THR A 21 -25.21 20.48 5.22
C THR A 21 -24.88 20.30 6.70
N LEU A 22 -24.55 19.10 7.16
CA LEU A 22 -24.05 18.84 8.51
C LEU A 22 -22.64 19.40 8.73
N LEU A 23 -21.74 19.26 7.75
CA LEU A 23 -20.42 19.91 7.78
C LEU A 23 -20.56 21.45 7.82
N LEU A 24 -21.50 22.03 7.11
CA LEU A 24 -21.78 23.45 7.12
C LEU A 24 -22.38 23.92 8.46
N SER A 25 -23.21 23.13 9.14
CA SER A 25 -23.85 23.52 10.40
C SER A 25 -22.92 23.52 11.61
N VAL A 26 -21.90 22.66 11.64
CA VAL A 26 -20.87 22.63 12.69
C VAL A 26 -19.90 23.81 12.58
N ILE A 27 -19.79 24.42 11.40
CA ILE A 27 -18.79 25.47 11.10
C ILE A 27 -19.39 26.90 11.10
N LEU A 28 -20.72 27.05 11.12
CA LEU A 28 -21.41 28.36 10.98
C LEU A 28 -21.25 29.31 12.20
N SER A 29 -20.62 28.90 13.30
CA SER A 29 -20.27 29.83 14.38
C SER A 29 -18.87 30.42 14.13
N GLY A 30 -18.82 31.67 13.79
CA GLY A 30 -17.64 32.45 13.36
C GLY A 30 -16.34 32.15 14.11
N CYS A 31 -15.30 31.80 13.37
CA CYS A 31 -14.00 31.41 13.88
C CYS A 31 -13.09 32.56 14.33
N HIS A 32 -13.53 33.81 14.25
CA HIS A 32 -12.74 34.97 14.71
C HIS A 32 -12.90 35.17 16.21
N GLY A 33 -11.81 34.94 16.95
CA GLY A 33 -11.73 35.18 18.40
C GLY A 33 -11.74 33.94 19.31
N GLN A 34 -11.90 32.73 18.78
CA GLN A 34 -11.92 31.50 19.59
C GLN A 34 -10.53 31.16 20.19
N SER A 35 -10.54 30.59 21.42
CA SER A 35 -9.32 30.12 22.08
C SER A 35 -8.66 28.99 21.27
N SER A 36 -7.36 28.77 21.50
CA SER A 36 -6.62 27.65 20.89
C SER A 36 -7.26 26.28 21.21
N GLU A 37 -7.75 26.11 22.43
CA GLU A 37 -8.42 24.88 22.86
C GLU A 37 -9.68 24.58 22.04
N ILE A 38 -10.56 25.58 21.85
CA ILE A 38 -11.78 25.46 21.07
C ILE A 38 -11.44 25.13 19.60
N GLN A 39 -10.40 25.76 19.04
CA GLN A 39 -9.95 25.47 17.67
C GLN A 39 -9.49 24.01 17.55
N ASN A 40 -8.69 23.52 18.48
CA ASN A 40 -8.20 22.14 18.46
C ASN A 40 -9.32 21.12 18.62
N LYS A 41 -10.31 21.38 19.50
CA LYS A 41 -11.47 20.50 19.66
C LYS A 41 -12.32 20.45 18.38
N LYS A 42 -12.56 21.59 17.74
CA LYS A 42 -13.32 21.66 16.48
C LYS A 42 -12.56 20.96 15.33
N PHE A 43 -11.25 21.12 15.26
CA PHE A 43 -10.43 20.47 14.26
C PHE A 43 -10.49 18.95 14.40
N ARG A 44 -10.27 18.41 15.60
CA ARG A 44 -10.39 16.97 15.85
C ARG A 44 -11.77 16.41 15.51
N LYS A 45 -12.85 17.16 15.79
CA LYS A 45 -14.22 16.73 15.39
C LYS A 45 -14.39 16.73 13.87
N PHE A 46 -13.76 17.66 13.16
CA PHE A 46 -13.76 17.70 11.71
C PHE A 46 -13.00 16.48 11.11
N THR A 47 -11.79 16.20 11.59
CA THR A 47 -10.99 15.05 11.12
C THR A 47 -11.65 13.70 11.46
N GLU A 48 -12.22 13.57 12.67
CA GLU A 48 -13.02 12.40 13.06
C GLU A 48 -14.23 12.19 12.13
N THR A 49 -14.92 13.26 11.76
CA THR A 49 -16.05 13.17 10.84
C THR A 49 -15.61 12.68 9.46
N LEU A 50 -14.50 13.21 8.92
CA LEU A 50 -13.94 12.75 7.63
C LEU A 50 -13.52 11.28 7.72
N PHE A 51 -12.86 10.87 8.80
CA PHE A 51 -12.47 9.48 9.03
C PHE A 51 -13.68 8.54 9.03
N CYS A 52 -14.70 8.85 9.84
CA CYS A 52 -15.90 8.02 9.91
C CYS A 52 -16.63 7.92 8.55
N GLN A 53 -16.68 9.00 7.78
CA GLN A 53 -17.30 9.01 6.46
C GLN A 53 -16.56 8.12 5.46
N GLU A 54 -15.24 8.19 5.46
CA GLU A 54 -14.42 7.38 4.56
C GLU A 54 -14.50 5.90 4.92
N VAL A 55 -14.31 5.57 6.20
CA VAL A 55 -14.33 4.18 6.67
C VAL A 55 -15.70 3.53 6.50
N ALA A 56 -16.79 4.28 6.76
CA ALA A 56 -18.16 3.79 6.56
C ALA A 56 -18.64 3.84 5.09
N SER A 57 -17.78 4.19 4.13
CA SER A 57 -18.18 4.31 2.71
C SER A 57 -18.59 2.96 2.10
N ASN A 58 -17.99 1.87 2.58
CA ASN A 58 -18.33 0.50 2.19
C ASN A 58 -17.90 -0.51 3.27
N ALA A 59 -18.49 -1.71 3.22
CA ALA A 59 -18.27 -2.75 4.21
C ALA A 59 -16.82 -3.25 4.26
N VAL A 60 -16.09 -3.27 3.13
CA VAL A 60 -14.70 -3.71 3.07
C VAL A 60 -13.82 -2.72 3.84
N SER A 61 -13.95 -1.42 3.54
CA SER A 61 -13.22 -0.37 4.23
C SER A 61 -13.48 -0.42 5.75
N LEU A 62 -14.74 -0.56 6.16
CA LEU A 62 -15.10 -0.63 7.56
C LEU A 62 -14.50 -1.85 8.26
N HIS A 63 -14.66 -3.04 7.66
CA HIS A 63 -14.23 -4.31 8.23
C HIS A 63 -12.71 -4.39 8.47
N TYR A 64 -11.92 -3.88 7.52
CA TYR A 64 -10.46 -3.92 7.63
C TYR A 64 -9.86 -2.76 8.42
N THR A 65 -10.64 -1.69 8.67
CA THR A 65 -10.13 -0.53 9.41
C THR A 65 -10.45 -0.58 10.89
N LEU A 66 -11.64 -1.09 11.27
CA LEU A 66 -12.12 -1.07 12.65
C LEU A 66 -12.64 -2.44 13.09
N LYS A 67 -12.21 -2.88 14.28
CA LYS A 67 -12.75 -4.05 14.96
C LYS A 67 -14.08 -3.75 15.64
N ASP A 68 -14.21 -2.56 16.26
CA ASP A 68 -15.41 -2.09 16.92
C ASP A 68 -15.86 -0.72 16.37
N PRO A 69 -16.59 -0.70 15.24
CA PRO A 69 -17.11 0.52 14.63
C PRO A 69 -18.01 1.33 15.57
N GLY A 70 -18.66 0.66 16.54
CA GLY A 70 -19.56 1.30 17.51
C GLY A 70 -18.87 2.35 18.38
N GLN A 71 -17.58 2.18 18.69
CA GLN A 71 -16.77 3.17 19.43
C GLN A 71 -16.63 4.50 18.69
N TYR A 72 -16.72 4.46 17.35
CA TYR A 72 -16.68 5.65 16.49
C TYR A 72 -18.08 6.16 16.12
N GLY A 73 -19.13 5.54 16.66
CA GLY A 73 -20.53 5.88 16.35
C GLY A 73 -20.99 5.46 14.96
N ILE A 74 -20.27 4.53 14.31
CA ILE A 74 -20.63 3.96 13.01
C ILE A 74 -21.55 2.76 13.29
N GLN A 75 -22.78 2.82 12.76
CA GLN A 75 -23.79 1.77 12.96
C GLN A 75 -23.93 0.87 11.74
N ASP A 76 -23.87 1.46 10.54
CA ASP A 76 -24.07 0.75 9.27
C ASP A 76 -23.10 1.27 8.21
N SER A 77 -22.75 0.37 7.28
CA SER A 77 -22.07 0.70 6.02
C SER A 77 -22.71 -0.07 4.86
N PRO A 78 -22.68 0.46 3.63
CA PRO A 78 -23.16 -0.30 2.47
C PRO A 78 -22.36 -1.57 2.28
N VAL A 79 -23.03 -2.72 2.17
CA VAL A 79 -22.35 -3.99 1.87
C VAL A 79 -22.05 -4.03 0.37
N THR A 80 -20.86 -3.56 0.02
CA THR A 80 -20.36 -3.46 -1.35
C THR A 80 -18.84 -3.31 -1.35
N PHE A 81 -18.17 -3.63 -2.46
CA PHE A 81 -16.76 -3.30 -2.69
C PHE A 81 -16.54 -1.81 -3.08
N GLY A 82 -17.60 -1.02 -3.22
CA GLY A 82 -17.56 0.30 -3.82
C GLY A 82 -17.92 0.28 -5.30
N TYR A 83 -17.42 1.25 -6.06
CA TYR A 83 -17.64 1.33 -7.51
C TYR A 83 -16.60 2.24 -8.16
N PHE A 84 -16.31 2.00 -9.45
CA PHE A 84 -15.48 2.89 -10.26
C PHE A 84 -16.33 4.00 -10.85
N ASN A 85 -15.89 5.24 -10.64
CA ASN A 85 -16.58 6.44 -11.12
C ASN A 85 -15.70 7.13 -12.16
N THR A 86 -16.26 7.43 -13.33
CA THR A 86 -15.58 8.18 -14.40
C THR A 86 -15.85 9.70 -14.33
N ASP A 87 -16.72 10.16 -13.40
CA ASP A 87 -17.02 11.58 -13.24
C ASP A 87 -15.94 12.31 -12.41
N LYS A 88 -14.92 12.78 -13.11
CA LYS A 88 -13.86 13.62 -12.52
C LYS A 88 -14.38 14.90 -11.87
N GLY A 89 -15.51 15.44 -12.34
CA GLY A 89 -16.12 16.65 -11.80
C GLY A 89 -16.59 16.47 -10.38
N THR A 90 -17.28 15.37 -10.07
CA THR A 90 -17.73 15.03 -8.72
C THR A 90 -16.55 14.86 -7.76
N ARG A 91 -15.48 14.13 -8.16
CA ARG A 91 -14.28 13.95 -7.35
C ARG A 91 -13.61 15.29 -7.02
N LYS A 92 -13.42 16.14 -8.03
CA LYS A 92 -12.79 17.46 -7.88
C LYS A 92 -13.58 18.38 -6.95
N ILE A 93 -14.90 18.45 -7.12
CA ILE A 93 -15.80 19.27 -6.28
C ILE A 93 -15.76 18.80 -4.81
N SER A 94 -15.80 17.50 -4.58
CA SER A 94 -15.71 16.94 -3.21
C SER A 94 -14.38 17.33 -2.54
N THR A 95 -13.27 17.17 -3.25
CA THR A 95 -11.93 17.55 -2.78
C THR A 95 -11.84 19.04 -2.48
N GLU A 96 -12.32 19.90 -3.37
CA GLU A 96 -12.32 21.36 -3.20
C GLU A 96 -13.18 21.81 -2.02
N ASN A 97 -14.33 21.17 -1.79
CA ASN A 97 -15.18 21.46 -0.64
C ASN A 97 -14.50 21.11 0.68
N THR A 98 -13.85 19.94 0.75
CA THR A 98 -13.09 19.51 1.94
C THR A 98 -11.92 20.45 2.20
N GLN A 99 -11.19 20.87 1.15
CA GLN A 99 -10.09 21.82 1.27
C GLN A 99 -10.59 23.20 1.74
N ALA A 100 -11.73 23.67 1.22
CA ALA A 100 -12.33 24.92 1.68
C ALA A 100 -12.76 24.85 3.15
N ALA A 101 -13.25 23.71 3.63
CA ALA A 101 -13.57 23.49 5.04
C ALA A 101 -12.30 23.48 5.92
N LEU A 102 -11.23 22.81 5.47
CA LEU A 102 -9.93 22.79 6.14
C LEU A 102 -9.35 24.20 6.32
N LYS A 103 -9.39 25.03 5.28
CA LYS A 103 -8.86 26.40 5.28
C LYS A 103 -9.59 27.38 6.22
N ARG A 104 -10.74 27.00 6.80
CA ARG A 104 -11.44 27.79 7.82
C ARG A 104 -10.80 27.73 9.20
N PHE A 105 -9.95 26.73 9.47
CA PHE A 105 -9.25 26.61 10.73
C PHE A 105 -8.07 27.58 10.82
N SER A 106 -7.89 28.20 11.99
CA SER A 106 -6.74 29.05 12.26
C SER A 106 -5.51 28.18 12.55
N TYR A 107 -4.69 27.92 11.52
CA TYR A 107 -3.50 27.07 11.60
C TYR A 107 -2.59 27.39 12.80
N ARG A 108 -2.34 28.68 13.07
CA ARG A 108 -1.48 29.13 14.17
C ARG A 108 -2.00 28.77 15.56
N LYS A 109 -3.32 28.53 15.70
CA LYS A 109 -3.98 28.16 16.96
C LYS A 109 -4.06 26.64 17.16
N LEU A 110 -3.71 25.84 16.16
CA LEU A 110 -3.66 24.40 16.27
C LEU A 110 -2.43 23.95 17.06
N SER A 111 -2.57 22.84 17.80
CA SER A 111 -1.45 22.13 18.43
C SER A 111 -0.48 21.61 17.37
N ARG A 112 0.70 21.15 17.78
CA ARG A 112 1.68 20.54 16.88
C ARG A 112 1.08 19.34 16.13
N GLU A 113 0.41 18.45 16.85
CA GLU A 113 -0.23 17.24 16.32
C GLU A 113 -1.33 17.59 15.32
N ASN A 114 -2.20 18.54 15.67
CA ASN A 114 -3.26 18.99 14.77
C ASN A 114 -2.71 19.76 13.54
N ARG A 115 -1.60 20.48 13.67
CA ARG A 115 -0.93 21.10 12.53
C ARG A 115 -0.31 20.05 11.59
N LEU A 116 0.27 18.98 12.14
CA LEU A 116 0.77 17.87 11.33
C LEU A 116 -0.38 17.22 10.56
N THR A 117 -1.50 16.91 11.22
CA THR A 117 -2.68 16.34 10.55
C THR A 117 -3.26 17.31 9.51
N TYR A 118 -3.28 18.63 9.80
CA TYR A 118 -3.69 19.66 8.84
C TYR A 118 -2.81 19.64 7.58
N ASP A 119 -1.48 19.67 7.76
CA ASP A 119 -0.54 19.72 6.65
C ASP A 119 -0.60 18.44 5.78
N VAL A 120 -0.75 17.27 6.42
CA VAL A 120 -0.89 15.99 5.72
C VAL A 120 -2.21 15.95 4.93
N LEU A 121 -3.31 16.39 5.53
CA LEU A 121 -4.60 16.45 4.84
C LEU A 121 -4.58 17.47 3.69
N ASP A 122 -4.00 18.65 3.87
CA ASP A 122 -3.89 19.66 2.81
C ASP A 122 -3.05 19.14 1.63
N TYR A 123 -1.93 18.46 1.91
CA TYR A 123 -1.12 17.80 0.89
C TYR A 123 -1.91 16.74 0.12
N TYR A 124 -2.63 15.87 0.83
CA TYR A 124 -3.44 14.82 0.23
C TYR A 124 -4.54 15.41 -0.67
N LEU A 125 -5.22 16.46 -0.22
CA LEU A 125 -6.27 17.12 -1.00
C LEU A 125 -5.72 17.83 -2.25
N GLU A 126 -4.55 18.49 -2.15
CA GLU A 126 -3.89 19.08 -3.32
C GLU A 126 -3.48 18.03 -4.34
N LEU A 127 -2.95 16.88 -3.88
CA LEU A 127 -2.61 15.75 -4.74
C LEU A 127 -3.86 15.16 -5.42
N SER A 128 -4.88 14.82 -4.66
CA SER A 128 -6.16 14.27 -5.15
C SER A 128 -6.86 15.19 -6.16
N LYS A 129 -6.74 16.51 -5.97
CA LYS A 129 -7.25 17.49 -6.92
C LYS A 129 -6.54 17.38 -8.28
N LYS A 130 -5.21 17.24 -8.28
CA LYS A 130 -4.42 17.06 -9.51
C LYS A 130 -4.73 15.72 -10.17
N GLU A 131 -4.81 14.64 -9.39
CA GLU A 131 -5.17 13.29 -9.87
C GLU A 131 -6.54 13.25 -10.53
N SER A 132 -7.49 14.07 -10.07
CA SER A 132 -8.83 14.14 -10.67
C SER A 132 -8.80 14.49 -12.15
N ASP A 133 -7.82 15.25 -12.64
CA ASP A 133 -7.67 15.59 -14.05
C ASP A 133 -7.17 14.40 -14.89
N TYR A 134 -6.55 13.38 -14.24
CA TYR A 134 -5.99 12.17 -14.84
C TYR A 134 -6.75 10.88 -14.47
N LEU A 135 -7.99 10.98 -14.04
CA LEU A 135 -8.79 9.85 -13.54
C LEU A 135 -8.75 8.61 -14.46
N LEU A 136 -8.84 8.79 -15.77
CA LEU A 136 -8.80 7.70 -16.75
C LEU A 136 -7.38 7.16 -17.05
N TYR A 137 -6.34 7.74 -16.46
CA TYR A 137 -4.98 7.18 -16.51
C TYR A 137 -4.74 6.16 -15.38
N GLU A 138 -5.62 6.11 -14.37
CA GLU A 138 -5.55 5.12 -13.30
C GLU A 138 -5.64 3.70 -13.87
N GLU A 139 -4.84 2.78 -13.33
CA GLU A 139 -4.81 1.37 -13.72
C GLU A 139 -5.37 0.50 -12.58
N PRO A 140 -6.71 0.35 -12.47
CA PRO A 140 -7.31 -0.48 -11.43
C PRO A 140 -7.03 -1.97 -11.64
N MET A 141 -6.76 -2.40 -12.87
CA MET A 141 -6.27 -3.75 -13.19
C MET A 141 -4.78 -3.66 -13.53
N GLY A 142 -3.95 -4.45 -12.88
CA GLY A 142 -2.51 -4.45 -13.12
C GLY A 142 -1.89 -5.81 -12.86
N THR A 143 -0.66 -5.99 -13.32
CA THR A 143 0.04 -7.28 -13.24
C THR A 143 0.47 -7.63 -11.81
N VAL A 144 0.71 -6.63 -10.95
CA VAL A 144 1.23 -6.80 -9.58
C VAL A 144 0.14 -6.64 -8.52
N SER A 145 -0.73 -5.64 -8.65
CA SER A 145 -1.69 -5.27 -7.62
C SER A 145 -3.06 -4.85 -8.18
N GLY A 146 -3.56 -5.58 -9.17
CA GLY A 146 -4.88 -5.30 -9.76
C GLY A 146 -6.05 -5.81 -8.90
N VAL A 147 -7.22 -5.19 -9.05
CA VAL A 147 -8.44 -5.61 -8.33
C VAL A 147 -8.81 -7.06 -8.59
N GLN A 148 -8.46 -7.62 -9.77
CA GLN A 148 -8.70 -9.01 -10.13
C GLN A 148 -7.97 -9.99 -9.22
N THR A 149 -6.82 -9.62 -8.66
CA THR A 149 -6.07 -10.43 -7.70
C THR A 149 -6.37 -10.05 -6.26
N GLN A 150 -6.69 -8.79 -5.99
CA GLN A 150 -6.95 -8.30 -4.63
C GLN A 150 -8.30 -8.75 -4.07
N ILE A 151 -9.37 -8.76 -4.88
CA ILE A 151 -10.71 -9.14 -4.41
C ILE A 151 -10.74 -10.57 -3.82
N PRO A 152 -10.17 -11.60 -4.46
CA PRO A 152 -10.15 -12.94 -3.86
C PRO A 152 -9.33 -12.99 -2.56
N VAL A 153 -8.22 -12.25 -2.48
CA VAL A 153 -7.42 -12.19 -1.24
C VAL A 153 -8.21 -11.54 -0.12
N LEU A 154 -8.86 -10.38 -0.37
CA LEU A 154 -9.73 -9.73 0.61
C LEU A 154 -10.85 -10.67 1.07
N LEU A 155 -11.49 -11.39 0.18
CA LEU A 155 -12.52 -12.36 0.54
C LEU A 155 -11.95 -13.54 1.35
N SER A 156 -10.73 -14.01 1.06
CA SER A 156 -10.13 -15.11 1.80
C SER A 156 -9.73 -14.75 3.22
N GLU A 157 -9.34 -13.49 3.44
CA GLU A 157 -8.87 -12.96 4.73
C GLU A 157 -9.98 -12.27 5.56
N TYR A 158 -11.21 -12.16 5.03
CA TYR A 158 -12.32 -11.53 5.72
C TYR A 158 -12.62 -12.24 7.06
N GLN A 159 -12.44 -11.56 8.18
CA GLN A 159 -12.55 -12.14 9.51
C GLN A 159 -14.01 -12.40 9.89
N PHE A 160 -14.30 -13.57 10.51
CA PHE A 160 -15.61 -13.89 11.09
C PHE A 160 -15.51 -13.86 12.61
N GLN A 161 -16.08 -12.83 13.24
CA GLN A 161 -16.21 -12.72 14.68
C GLN A 161 -17.64 -13.06 15.15
N SER A 162 -18.62 -12.94 14.25
CA SER A 162 -20.04 -13.14 14.52
C SER A 162 -20.76 -13.73 13.30
N LYS A 163 -22.01 -14.11 13.50
CA LYS A 163 -22.92 -14.53 12.42
C LYS A 163 -23.17 -13.41 11.42
N GLU A 164 -23.25 -12.18 11.89
CA GLU A 164 -23.45 -10.98 11.08
C GLU A 164 -22.30 -10.77 10.08
N ASP A 165 -21.05 -11.08 10.47
CA ASP A 165 -19.90 -11.02 9.56
C ASP A 165 -20.00 -12.04 8.43
N VAL A 166 -20.49 -13.25 8.74
CA VAL A 166 -20.72 -14.31 7.73
C VAL A 166 -21.79 -13.86 6.73
N GLU A 167 -22.87 -13.27 7.21
CA GLU A 167 -23.97 -12.77 6.38
C GLU A 167 -23.51 -11.58 5.51
N ALA A 168 -22.75 -10.64 6.07
CA ALA A 168 -22.17 -9.52 5.35
C ALA A 168 -21.18 -9.99 4.26
N TYR A 169 -20.33 -10.97 4.57
CA TYR A 169 -19.42 -11.58 3.61
C TYR A 169 -20.17 -12.22 2.41
N LEU A 170 -21.21 -13.00 2.67
CA LEU A 170 -21.99 -13.63 1.60
C LEU A 170 -22.74 -12.59 0.74
N GLU A 171 -23.27 -11.54 1.36
CA GLU A 171 -23.89 -10.44 0.60
C GLU A 171 -22.84 -9.66 -0.18
N LEU A 172 -21.63 -9.48 0.36
CA LEU A 172 -20.51 -8.85 -0.35
C LEU A 172 -20.13 -9.62 -1.61
N MET A 173 -20.00 -10.96 -1.54
CA MET A 173 -19.76 -11.82 -2.72
C MET A 173 -20.83 -11.61 -3.80
N LYS A 174 -22.08 -11.44 -3.41
CA LYS A 174 -23.21 -11.22 -4.33
C LYS A 174 -23.12 -9.87 -5.05
N THR A 175 -22.41 -8.88 -4.51
CA THR A 175 -22.21 -7.58 -5.13
C THR A 175 -21.04 -7.54 -6.12
N THR A 176 -20.25 -8.62 -6.24
CA THR A 176 -19.10 -8.70 -7.18
C THR A 176 -19.47 -8.34 -8.62
N PRO A 177 -20.61 -8.81 -9.19
CA PRO A 177 -20.99 -8.41 -10.55
C PRO A 177 -21.21 -6.89 -10.71
N ASP A 178 -21.80 -6.22 -9.73
CA ASP A 178 -22.05 -4.78 -9.80
C ASP A 178 -20.74 -3.99 -9.73
N TYR A 179 -19.81 -4.43 -8.89
CA TYR A 179 -18.47 -3.86 -8.79
C TYR A 179 -17.70 -4.02 -10.10
N PHE A 180 -17.66 -5.23 -10.68
CA PHE A 180 -16.97 -5.48 -11.95
C PHE A 180 -17.67 -4.80 -13.13
N ASN A 181 -18.98 -4.65 -13.13
CA ASN A 181 -19.68 -3.88 -14.16
C ASN A 181 -19.26 -2.40 -14.14
N SER A 182 -19.01 -1.83 -12.95
CA SER A 182 -18.48 -0.47 -12.84
C SER A 182 -17.03 -0.37 -13.34
N LEU A 183 -16.19 -1.37 -13.05
CA LEU A 183 -14.84 -1.49 -13.57
C LEU A 183 -14.82 -1.61 -15.11
N ILE A 184 -15.67 -2.48 -15.66
CA ILE A 184 -15.83 -2.66 -17.10
C ILE A 184 -16.21 -1.34 -17.78
N ALA A 185 -17.16 -0.60 -17.21
CA ALA A 185 -17.54 0.70 -17.74
C ALA A 185 -16.37 1.71 -17.72
N PHE A 186 -15.57 1.69 -16.65
CA PHE A 186 -14.37 2.51 -16.52
C PHE A 186 -13.34 2.16 -17.61
N GLU A 187 -13.02 0.89 -17.79
CA GLU A 187 -12.07 0.41 -18.81
C GLU A 187 -12.55 0.67 -20.25
N GLN A 188 -13.86 0.56 -20.50
CA GLN A 188 -14.45 0.91 -21.79
C GLN A 188 -14.29 2.41 -22.09
N GLU A 189 -14.43 3.29 -21.10
CA GLU A 189 -14.20 4.73 -21.27
C GLU A 189 -12.70 5.03 -21.50
N LYS A 190 -11.78 4.35 -20.79
CA LYS A 190 -10.34 4.43 -21.05
C LYS A 190 -10.02 4.02 -22.50
N ALA A 191 -10.58 2.90 -22.97
CA ALA A 191 -10.36 2.40 -24.34
C ALA A 191 -10.83 3.41 -25.39
N GLN A 192 -12.00 4.03 -25.20
CA GLN A 192 -12.51 5.07 -26.09
C GLN A 192 -11.58 6.30 -26.17
N LYS A 193 -10.81 6.56 -25.11
CA LYS A 193 -9.82 7.65 -25.06
C LYS A 193 -8.42 7.22 -25.53
N GLY A 194 -8.21 5.94 -25.87
CA GLY A 194 -6.91 5.38 -26.21
C GLY A 194 -5.94 5.28 -25.03
N LEU A 195 -6.50 5.10 -23.81
CA LEU A 195 -5.77 4.99 -22.56
C LEU A 195 -5.84 3.57 -21.97
N PHE A 196 -6.34 2.59 -22.71
CA PHE A 196 -6.37 1.21 -22.25
C PHE A 196 -4.95 0.65 -22.13
N MET A 197 -4.75 -0.30 -21.22
CA MET A 197 -3.47 -0.92 -20.95
C MET A 197 -2.82 -1.57 -22.18
N ALA A 198 -1.53 -1.81 -22.11
CA ALA A 198 -0.77 -2.55 -23.15
C ALA A 198 -1.34 -3.97 -23.33
N SER A 199 -1.23 -4.51 -24.56
CA SER A 199 -1.83 -5.81 -24.91
C SER A 199 -1.29 -6.96 -24.07
N TYR A 200 0.01 -7.00 -23.80
CA TYR A 200 0.64 -8.03 -22.96
C TYR A 200 0.30 -7.87 -21.46
N THR A 201 0.02 -6.65 -20.99
CA THR A 201 -0.55 -6.41 -19.64
C THR A 201 -1.96 -7.00 -19.56
N ALA A 202 -2.80 -6.75 -20.60
CA ALA A 202 -4.13 -7.34 -20.69
C ALA A 202 -4.09 -8.87 -20.73
N ASP A 203 -3.12 -9.48 -21.45
CA ASP A 203 -2.92 -10.93 -21.46
C ASP A 203 -2.63 -11.47 -20.05
N THR A 204 -1.75 -10.83 -19.30
CA THR A 204 -1.46 -11.22 -17.91
C THR A 204 -2.69 -11.11 -17.01
N VAL A 205 -3.49 -10.04 -17.15
CA VAL A 205 -4.75 -9.88 -16.40
C VAL A 205 -5.75 -10.99 -16.74
N ILE A 206 -5.88 -11.35 -18.04
CA ILE A 206 -6.72 -12.47 -18.51
C ILE A 206 -6.25 -13.78 -17.89
N GLU A 207 -4.94 -14.07 -17.93
CA GLU A 207 -4.35 -15.28 -17.36
C GLU A 207 -4.61 -15.39 -15.86
N GLN A 208 -4.44 -14.30 -15.11
CA GLN A 208 -4.72 -14.26 -13.67
C GLN A 208 -6.21 -14.52 -13.36
N CYS A 209 -7.11 -13.90 -14.12
CA CYS A 209 -8.55 -14.14 -13.97
C CYS A 209 -8.92 -15.59 -14.31
N GLN A 210 -8.35 -16.15 -15.40
CA GLN A 210 -8.61 -17.51 -15.82
C GLN A 210 -8.07 -18.51 -14.79
N ALA A 211 -6.87 -18.30 -14.26
CA ALA A 211 -6.30 -19.14 -13.22
C ALA A 211 -7.20 -19.21 -11.97
N PHE A 212 -7.81 -18.07 -11.58
CA PHE A 212 -8.77 -18.05 -10.48
C PHE A 212 -10.03 -18.86 -10.77
N ILE A 213 -10.57 -18.78 -12.00
CA ILE A 213 -11.73 -19.57 -12.43
C ILE A 213 -11.41 -21.07 -12.47
N ASP A 214 -10.24 -21.43 -13.01
CA ASP A 214 -9.81 -22.82 -13.24
C ASP A 214 -9.58 -23.60 -11.93
N MET A 215 -9.49 -22.92 -10.79
CA MET A 215 -9.45 -23.59 -9.47
C MET A 215 -10.71 -24.42 -9.20
N GLY A 216 -11.86 -24.09 -9.82
CA GLY A 216 -13.12 -24.85 -9.70
C GLY A 216 -13.50 -25.13 -8.25
N ASP A 217 -13.75 -26.41 -7.94
CA ASP A 217 -14.10 -26.87 -6.58
C ASP A 217 -12.92 -26.78 -5.58
N SER A 218 -11.69 -26.63 -6.07
CA SER A 218 -10.49 -26.44 -5.25
C SER A 218 -10.22 -24.96 -4.95
N ASN A 219 -11.14 -24.05 -5.30
CA ASN A 219 -10.97 -22.63 -5.08
C ASN A 219 -10.80 -22.33 -3.58
N TYR A 220 -9.76 -21.56 -3.26
CA TYR A 220 -9.39 -21.27 -1.87
C TYR A 220 -10.46 -20.46 -1.11
N LEU A 221 -11.38 -19.78 -1.79
CA LEU A 221 -12.53 -19.14 -1.14
C LEU A 221 -13.50 -20.17 -0.52
N ILE A 222 -13.45 -21.43 -0.96
CA ILE A 222 -14.21 -22.52 -0.33
C ILE A 222 -13.47 -23.00 0.94
N SER A 223 -12.20 -23.35 0.81
CA SER A 223 -11.43 -23.91 1.94
C SER A 223 -11.22 -22.91 3.07
N THR A 224 -10.83 -21.67 2.75
CA THR A 224 -10.62 -20.61 3.77
C THR A 224 -11.92 -20.21 4.48
N PHE A 225 -13.07 -20.27 3.78
CA PHE A 225 -14.36 -20.06 4.42
C PHE A 225 -14.67 -21.16 5.44
N VAL A 226 -14.44 -22.45 5.08
CA VAL A 226 -14.62 -23.57 6.00
C VAL A 226 -13.75 -23.39 7.24
N ASP A 227 -12.48 -23.06 7.07
CA ASP A 227 -11.54 -22.86 8.19
C ASP A 227 -11.99 -21.74 9.14
N ARG A 228 -12.56 -20.67 8.60
CA ARG A 228 -13.03 -19.51 9.39
C ARG A 228 -14.34 -19.80 10.12
N ILE A 229 -15.33 -20.39 9.41
CA ILE A 229 -16.65 -20.63 10.01
C ILE A 229 -16.59 -21.70 11.12
N GLN A 230 -15.65 -22.66 11.01
CA GLN A 230 -15.46 -23.68 12.05
C GLN A 230 -14.97 -23.10 13.39
N LYS A 231 -14.35 -21.91 13.37
CA LYS A 231 -13.90 -21.22 14.59
C LYS A 231 -15.02 -20.51 15.35
N LEU A 232 -16.19 -20.28 14.71
CA LEU A 232 -17.33 -19.67 15.37
C LEU A 232 -18.01 -20.71 16.29
N THR A 233 -18.13 -20.35 17.56
CA THR A 233 -18.67 -21.22 18.63
C THR A 233 -20.16 -21.04 18.85
N ASP A 234 -20.74 -19.97 18.37
CA ASP A 234 -22.14 -19.58 18.52
C ASP A 234 -23.06 -20.09 17.41
N LEU A 235 -22.48 -20.79 16.41
CA LEU A 235 -23.23 -21.47 15.35
C LEU A 235 -23.28 -22.97 15.57
N SER A 236 -24.46 -23.57 15.34
CA SER A 236 -24.63 -25.01 15.30
C SER A 236 -23.97 -25.62 14.05
N GLU A 237 -23.59 -26.88 14.08
CA GLU A 237 -23.01 -27.61 12.93
C GLU A 237 -23.94 -27.62 11.70
N SER A 238 -25.26 -27.62 11.90
CA SER A 238 -26.23 -27.46 10.81
C SER A 238 -26.16 -26.10 10.16
N GLU A 239 -26.08 -25.00 10.94
CA GLU A 239 -25.92 -23.64 10.42
C GLU A 239 -24.59 -23.46 9.70
N LYS A 240 -23.49 -24.00 10.24
CA LYS A 240 -22.19 -23.99 9.58
C LYS A 240 -22.24 -24.68 8.22
N SER A 241 -22.87 -25.86 8.16
CA SER A 241 -23.06 -26.62 6.91
C SER A 241 -23.88 -25.82 5.89
N ASP A 242 -24.96 -25.15 6.33
CA ASP A 242 -25.79 -24.32 5.46
C ASP A 242 -25.00 -23.12 4.90
N TYR A 243 -24.17 -22.47 5.73
CA TYR A 243 -23.33 -21.37 5.28
C TYR A 243 -22.21 -21.80 4.32
N ILE A 244 -21.62 -22.98 4.52
CA ILE A 244 -20.63 -23.55 3.59
C ILE A 244 -21.26 -23.76 2.21
N GLN A 245 -22.47 -24.31 2.15
CA GLN A 245 -23.20 -24.48 0.90
C GLN A 245 -23.57 -23.16 0.25
N LYS A 246 -23.99 -22.15 1.04
CA LYS A 246 -24.25 -20.79 0.56
C LYS A 246 -23.00 -20.14 -0.01
N ASN A 247 -21.85 -20.29 0.66
CA ASN A 247 -20.58 -19.74 0.14
C ASN A 247 -20.23 -20.33 -1.23
N ALA A 248 -20.29 -21.66 -1.38
CA ALA A 248 -20.06 -22.31 -2.68
C ALA A 248 -21.05 -21.82 -3.75
N TYR A 249 -22.33 -21.67 -3.39
CA TYR A 249 -23.36 -21.13 -4.27
C TYR A 249 -23.05 -19.66 -4.69
N MET A 250 -22.64 -18.79 -3.75
CA MET A 250 -22.28 -17.39 -4.06
C MET A 250 -21.07 -17.32 -4.99
N LEU A 251 -20.05 -18.14 -4.75
CA LEU A 251 -18.88 -18.24 -5.62
C LEU A 251 -19.29 -18.60 -7.06
N GLN A 252 -20.06 -19.69 -7.22
CA GLN A 252 -20.46 -20.19 -8.53
C GLN A 252 -21.45 -19.28 -9.27
N THR A 253 -22.33 -18.59 -8.52
CA THR A 253 -23.43 -17.82 -9.12
C THR A 253 -23.07 -16.37 -9.40
N TYR A 254 -22.21 -15.76 -8.60
CA TYR A 254 -21.92 -14.34 -8.68
C TYR A 254 -20.44 -14.04 -8.98
N VAL A 255 -19.51 -14.67 -8.24
CA VAL A 255 -18.09 -14.32 -8.35
C VAL A 255 -17.49 -14.83 -9.66
N LEU A 256 -17.56 -16.15 -9.92
CA LEU A 256 -16.94 -16.71 -11.13
C LEU A 256 -17.56 -16.16 -12.43
N PRO A 257 -18.89 -15.96 -12.55
CA PRO A 257 -19.45 -15.31 -13.75
C PRO A 257 -19.01 -13.85 -13.92
N ALA A 258 -18.77 -13.12 -12.83
CA ALA A 258 -18.24 -11.76 -12.91
C ALA A 258 -16.81 -11.75 -13.50
N TYR A 259 -15.95 -12.70 -13.09
CA TYR A 259 -14.61 -12.89 -13.68
C TYR A 259 -14.69 -13.29 -15.16
N GLN A 260 -15.61 -14.18 -15.54
CA GLN A 260 -15.82 -14.54 -16.95
C GLN A 260 -16.22 -13.32 -17.79
N GLN A 261 -17.10 -12.47 -17.26
CA GLN A 261 -17.49 -11.24 -17.95
C GLN A 261 -16.33 -10.26 -18.04
N LEU A 262 -15.49 -10.16 -16.99
CA LEU A 262 -14.29 -9.32 -17.01
C LEU A 262 -13.31 -9.78 -18.08
N ILE A 263 -12.98 -11.08 -18.12
CA ILE A 263 -12.12 -11.68 -19.18
C ILE A 263 -12.65 -11.33 -20.56
N LYS A 264 -13.95 -11.57 -20.80
CA LYS A 264 -14.58 -11.28 -22.10
C LYS A 264 -14.35 -9.82 -22.50
N THR A 265 -14.57 -8.89 -21.57
CA THR A 265 -14.40 -7.46 -21.83
C THR A 265 -12.93 -7.11 -22.10
N VAL A 266 -11.98 -7.62 -21.29
CA VAL A 266 -10.55 -7.35 -21.49
C VAL A 266 -10.08 -7.88 -22.84
N VAL A 267 -10.53 -9.08 -23.27
CA VAL A 267 -10.26 -9.63 -24.62
C VAL A 267 -10.81 -8.71 -25.70
N GLU A 268 -12.04 -8.18 -25.56
CA GLU A 268 -12.64 -7.27 -26.54
C GLU A 268 -11.90 -5.92 -26.61
N LEU A 269 -11.36 -5.44 -25.49
CA LEU A 269 -10.69 -4.15 -25.38
C LEU A 269 -9.19 -4.21 -25.66
N LYS A 270 -8.56 -5.39 -25.62
CA LYS A 270 -7.11 -5.59 -25.72
C LYS A 270 -6.49 -4.84 -26.92
N GLU A 271 -7.11 -4.93 -28.08
CA GLU A 271 -6.62 -4.27 -29.30
C GLU A 271 -6.88 -2.75 -29.35
N SER A 272 -7.57 -2.21 -28.35
CA SER A 272 -7.78 -0.76 -28.21
C SER A 272 -6.61 -0.06 -27.51
N GLY A 273 -5.72 -0.81 -26.85
CA GLY A 273 -4.47 -0.30 -26.28
C GLY A 273 -3.57 0.22 -27.40
N LYS A 274 -3.32 1.52 -27.43
CA LYS A 274 -2.52 2.17 -28.47
C LYS A 274 -1.10 2.44 -28.03
N ASN A 275 -0.81 2.21 -26.78
CA ASN A 275 0.50 2.42 -26.19
C ASN A 275 1.00 1.11 -25.57
N GLU A 276 2.01 0.53 -26.21
CA GLU A 276 2.73 -0.68 -25.75
C GLU A 276 4.04 -0.31 -25.02
N GLU A 277 4.24 0.97 -24.74
CA GLU A 277 5.46 1.54 -24.18
C GLU A 277 5.13 2.36 -22.92
N GLY A 278 6.09 3.17 -22.45
CA GLY A 278 5.93 3.96 -21.22
C GLY A 278 4.85 5.05 -21.29
N LEU A 279 4.44 5.55 -20.15
CA LEU A 279 3.43 6.61 -20.01
C LEU A 279 3.76 7.88 -20.80
N CYS A 280 5.04 8.21 -20.97
CA CYS A 280 5.50 9.38 -21.72
C CYS A 280 5.01 9.44 -23.17
N TYR A 281 4.57 8.33 -23.73
CA TYR A 281 3.99 8.25 -25.08
C TYR A 281 2.48 8.54 -25.11
N LEU A 282 1.84 8.63 -23.93
CA LEU A 282 0.45 9.07 -23.84
C LEU A 282 0.36 10.61 -23.82
N PRO A 283 -0.77 11.22 -24.23
CA PRO A 283 -0.99 12.65 -24.08
C PRO A 283 -0.84 13.08 -22.60
N ASN A 284 -0.02 14.10 -22.29
CA ASN A 284 0.32 14.52 -20.93
C ASN A 284 0.86 13.37 -20.03
N GLY A 285 1.44 12.34 -20.62
CA GLY A 285 1.86 11.15 -19.90
C GLY A 285 3.03 11.39 -18.96
N LYS A 286 3.94 12.33 -19.30
CA LYS A 286 5.05 12.72 -18.39
C LYS A 286 4.53 13.43 -17.16
N GLU A 287 3.59 14.34 -17.32
CA GLU A 287 2.94 15.07 -16.22
C GLU A 287 2.17 14.12 -15.31
N TYR A 288 1.46 13.16 -15.91
CA TYR A 288 0.80 12.10 -15.14
C TYR A 288 1.81 11.23 -14.39
N TYR A 289 2.91 10.83 -15.03
CA TYR A 289 3.95 10.04 -14.38
C TYR A 289 4.63 10.80 -13.22
N GLU A 290 4.92 12.11 -13.36
CA GLU A 290 5.43 12.92 -12.25
C GLU A 290 4.46 12.93 -11.07
N LEU A 291 3.16 13.00 -11.34
CA LEU A 291 2.12 12.92 -10.32
C LEU A 291 2.08 11.54 -9.64
N THR A 292 2.16 10.46 -10.44
CA THR A 292 2.24 9.07 -9.96
C THR A 292 3.48 8.87 -9.06
N VAL A 293 4.63 9.40 -9.46
CA VAL A 293 5.86 9.35 -8.65
C VAL A 293 5.68 10.10 -7.33
N GLN A 294 5.09 11.30 -7.37
CA GLN A 294 4.82 12.08 -6.16
C GLN A 294 3.85 11.35 -5.22
N ALA A 295 2.80 10.74 -5.76
CA ALA A 295 1.79 9.99 -5.00
C ALA A 295 2.40 8.72 -4.36
N SER A 296 3.14 7.93 -5.15
CA SER A 296 3.70 6.66 -4.69
C SER A 296 4.85 6.83 -3.71
N THR A 297 5.73 7.82 -3.93
CA THR A 297 6.95 8.00 -3.12
C THR A 297 6.80 9.00 -1.98
N GLY A 298 5.86 9.95 -2.06
CA GLY A 298 5.78 11.07 -1.11
C GLY A 298 7.00 12.00 -1.15
N SER A 299 7.85 11.92 -2.18
CA SER A 299 9.00 12.80 -2.37
C SER A 299 8.58 14.07 -3.13
N ALA A 300 9.08 15.22 -2.69
CA ALA A 300 8.88 16.50 -3.38
C ALA A 300 9.85 16.72 -4.55
N ARG A 301 10.73 15.76 -4.84
CA ARG A 301 11.72 15.84 -5.91
C ARG A 301 11.09 15.55 -7.27
N THR A 302 11.56 16.24 -8.30
CA THR A 302 11.21 15.94 -9.69
C THR A 302 11.86 14.62 -10.14
N VAL A 303 11.32 13.97 -11.18
CA VAL A 303 11.89 12.71 -11.73
C VAL A 303 13.38 12.87 -12.07
N PRO A 304 13.87 13.92 -12.75
CA PRO A 304 15.31 14.09 -12.98
C PRO A 304 16.14 14.22 -11.70
N GLN A 305 15.57 14.83 -10.63
CA GLN A 305 16.25 14.91 -9.33
C GLN A 305 16.33 13.53 -8.66
N LEU A 306 15.29 12.72 -8.77
CA LEU A 306 15.26 11.34 -8.26
C LEU A 306 16.24 10.45 -9.02
N GLN A 307 16.29 10.54 -10.34
CA GLN A 307 17.29 9.83 -11.15
C GLN A 307 18.72 10.17 -10.73
N LYS A 308 19.00 11.46 -10.51
CA LYS A 308 20.32 11.91 -10.04
C LYS A 308 20.64 11.38 -8.63
N LEU A 309 19.66 11.44 -7.73
CA LEU A 309 19.80 10.94 -6.36
C LEU A 309 20.08 9.44 -6.36
N THR A 310 19.32 8.65 -7.14
CA THR A 310 19.49 7.21 -7.32
C THR A 310 20.88 6.87 -7.87
N LYS A 311 21.32 7.53 -8.94
CA LYS A 311 22.65 7.33 -9.53
C LYS A 311 23.80 7.67 -8.56
N ASN A 312 23.63 8.70 -7.74
CA ASN A 312 24.62 9.06 -6.71
C ASN A 312 24.70 7.97 -5.63
N GLN A 313 23.55 7.51 -5.10
CA GLN A 313 23.52 6.44 -4.11
C GLN A 313 24.12 5.14 -4.66
N MET A 314 23.80 4.76 -5.90
CA MET A 314 24.42 3.58 -6.55
C MET A 314 25.94 3.72 -6.66
N LYS A 315 26.45 4.91 -6.98
CA LYS A 315 27.90 5.16 -7.05
C LYS A 315 28.55 4.97 -5.67
N ASP A 316 27.91 5.44 -4.61
CA ASP A 316 28.41 5.28 -3.24
C ASP A 316 28.36 3.81 -2.81
N ASP A 317 27.30 3.09 -3.17
CA ASP A 317 27.15 1.66 -2.90
C ASP A 317 28.21 0.84 -3.65
N LEU A 318 28.43 1.11 -4.93
CA LEU A 318 29.50 0.48 -5.71
C LEU A 318 30.90 0.77 -5.15
N ALA A 319 31.13 1.99 -4.66
CA ALA A 319 32.40 2.34 -4.03
C ALA A 319 32.62 1.56 -2.71
N ALA A 320 31.55 1.40 -1.91
CA ALA A 320 31.58 0.60 -0.69
C ALA A 320 31.86 -0.89 -0.98
N MET A 321 31.23 -1.46 -2.01
CA MET A 321 31.50 -2.85 -2.43
C MET A 321 32.96 -3.04 -2.89
N LYS A 322 33.49 -2.10 -3.68
CA LYS A 322 34.88 -2.13 -4.16
C LYS A 322 35.91 -2.00 -3.04
N ALA A 323 35.54 -1.42 -1.90
CA ALA A 323 36.42 -1.32 -0.74
C ALA A 323 36.57 -2.66 0.00
N VAL A 324 35.69 -3.63 -0.22
CA VAL A 324 35.80 -5.00 0.31
C VAL A 324 36.78 -5.79 -0.55
N ILE A 325 37.84 -6.27 0.05
CA ILE A 325 38.90 -7.02 -0.66
C ILE A 325 38.78 -8.53 -0.35
N GLY A 326 38.94 -9.35 -1.39
CA GLY A 326 39.00 -10.82 -1.25
C GLY A 326 37.64 -11.52 -1.16
N LEU A 327 36.53 -10.79 -1.33
CA LEU A 327 35.19 -11.36 -1.32
C LEU A 327 34.32 -10.67 -2.39
N THR A 328 33.50 -11.41 -3.12
CA THR A 328 32.46 -10.88 -4.03
C THR A 328 31.07 -10.99 -3.40
N ALA A 329 30.08 -10.27 -3.93
CA ALA A 329 28.71 -10.36 -3.45
C ALA A 329 28.13 -11.78 -3.60
N GLU A 330 28.47 -12.48 -4.70
CA GLU A 330 28.07 -13.86 -4.94
C GLU A 330 28.68 -14.81 -3.90
N GLN A 331 29.98 -14.73 -3.67
CA GLN A 331 30.66 -15.50 -2.62
C GLN A 331 30.12 -15.18 -1.24
N ALA A 332 29.83 -13.90 -0.95
CA ALA A 332 29.20 -13.49 0.31
C ALA A 332 27.84 -14.17 0.51
N LYS A 333 27.02 -14.25 -0.54
CA LYS A 333 25.72 -14.92 -0.52
C LYS A 333 25.85 -16.43 -0.33
N GLU A 334 26.78 -17.07 -1.03
CA GLU A 334 27.03 -18.52 -0.93
C GLU A 334 27.57 -18.94 0.46
N THR A 335 28.38 -18.08 1.07
CA THR A 335 29.01 -18.36 2.38
C THR A 335 28.21 -17.83 3.55
N ALA A 336 27.11 -17.08 3.32
CA ALA A 336 26.24 -16.60 4.39
C ALA A 336 25.51 -17.77 5.06
N VAL A 337 25.72 -17.94 6.34
CA VAL A 337 25.08 -18.99 7.15
C VAL A 337 24.09 -18.30 8.10
N MET A 338 22.82 -18.60 7.99
CA MET A 338 21.81 -18.14 8.94
C MET A 338 21.52 -19.23 9.97
N GLU A 339 21.45 -18.85 11.24
CA GLU A 339 21.31 -19.77 12.36
C GLU A 339 19.98 -20.52 12.37
N SER A 340 18.88 -19.79 12.11
CA SER A 340 17.54 -20.37 12.13
C SER A 340 16.82 -20.29 10.78
N THR A 341 15.89 -21.23 10.58
CA THR A 341 14.87 -21.23 9.52
C THR A 341 13.45 -21.10 10.09
N ASP A 342 13.33 -21.05 11.41
CA ASP A 342 12.03 -20.84 12.07
C ASP A 342 11.70 -19.34 12.08
N PRO A 343 10.63 -18.92 11.42
CA PRO A 343 10.26 -17.52 11.37
C PRO A 343 10.01 -16.90 12.76
N LYS A 344 9.52 -17.67 13.73
CA LYS A 344 9.30 -17.17 15.10
C LYS A 344 10.61 -16.91 15.83
N GLU A 345 11.59 -17.80 15.69
CA GLU A 345 12.93 -17.61 16.26
C GLU A 345 13.61 -16.40 15.65
N ILE A 346 13.52 -16.22 14.32
CA ILE A 346 14.08 -15.06 13.61
C ILE A 346 13.43 -13.76 14.10
N LEU A 347 12.10 -13.69 14.18
CA LEU A 347 11.40 -12.50 14.67
C LEU A 347 11.75 -12.18 16.12
N ASN A 348 11.88 -13.19 16.98
CA ASN A 348 12.33 -13.01 18.36
C ASN A 348 13.74 -12.44 18.45
N SER A 349 14.69 -12.99 17.67
CA SER A 349 16.07 -12.47 17.60
C SER A 349 16.07 -11.01 17.15
N LEU A 350 15.43 -10.70 16.01
CA LEU A 350 15.33 -9.34 15.49
C LEU A 350 14.74 -8.36 16.52
N SER A 351 13.70 -8.77 17.27
CA SER A 351 13.07 -7.93 18.28
C SER A 351 14.02 -7.58 19.45
N LEU A 352 14.97 -8.45 19.75
CA LEU A 352 16.00 -8.22 20.78
C LEU A 352 17.13 -7.32 20.25
N ASP A 353 17.58 -7.57 19.02
CA ASP A 353 18.74 -6.89 18.42
C ASP A 353 18.49 -5.40 18.19
N ILE A 354 17.24 -5.02 17.87
CA ILE A 354 16.87 -3.62 17.62
C ILE A 354 16.76 -2.75 18.87
N GLN A 355 16.72 -3.30 20.09
CA GLN A 355 16.42 -2.56 21.33
C GLN A 355 17.39 -1.40 21.61
N LYS A 356 18.63 -1.50 21.16
CA LYS A 356 19.65 -0.45 21.34
C LYS A 356 19.47 0.72 20.39
N THR A 357 18.96 0.45 19.19
CA THR A 357 18.94 1.39 18.06
C THR A 357 17.56 1.88 17.70
N PHE A 358 16.51 1.28 18.26
CA PHE A 358 15.11 1.68 18.03
C PHE A 358 14.38 2.00 19.34
N PRO A 359 13.35 2.84 19.32
CA PRO A 359 12.50 3.09 20.49
C PRO A 359 11.76 1.82 20.94
N LYS A 360 11.38 1.78 22.21
CA LYS A 360 10.68 0.62 22.76
C LYS A 360 9.25 0.53 22.22
N LEU A 361 8.81 -0.64 21.80
CA LEU A 361 7.42 -0.94 21.48
C LEU A 361 6.58 -1.19 22.74
N PRO A 362 5.25 -0.96 22.70
CA PRO A 362 4.32 -1.54 23.64
C PRO A 362 4.39 -3.08 23.58
N GLN A 363 3.74 -3.73 24.55
CA GLN A 363 3.60 -5.18 24.51
C GLN A 363 2.79 -5.57 23.27
N THR A 364 3.32 -6.51 22.48
CA THR A 364 2.80 -6.89 21.17
C THR A 364 3.03 -8.37 20.96
N SER A 365 2.01 -9.10 20.51
CA SER A 365 2.12 -10.48 20.08
C SER A 365 2.27 -10.57 18.57
N VAL A 366 2.96 -11.62 18.10
CA VAL A 366 3.10 -11.92 16.67
C VAL A 366 2.78 -13.39 16.44
N GLU A 367 1.78 -13.63 15.61
CA GLU A 367 1.50 -14.95 15.07
C GLU A 367 2.09 -15.09 13.67
N VAL A 368 2.83 -16.17 13.44
CA VAL A 368 3.28 -16.54 12.09
C VAL A 368 2.31 -17.56 11.53
N LYS A 369 1.74 -17.26 10.38
CA LYS A 369 0.90 -18.15 9.59
C LYS A 369 1.58 -18.47 8.26
N TYR A 370 1.24 -19.62 7.69
CA TYR A 370 1.71 -19.96 6.36
C TYR A 370 0.61 -19.72 5.33
N VAL A 371 1.02 -19.21 4.18
CA VAL A 371 0.12 -19.02 3.05
C VAL A 371 -0.46 -20.37 2.65
N PRO A 372 -1.79 -20.50 2.47
CA PRO A 372 -2.40 -21.72 1.96
C PRO A 372 -1.82 -22.11 0.59
N LYS A 373 -1.55 -23.41 0.37
CA LYS A 373 -0.93 -23.92 -0.86
C LYS A 373 -1.56 -23.41 -2.15
N ALA A 374 -2.88 -23.28 -2.17
CA ALA A 374 -3.62 -22.80 -3.34
C ALA A 374 -3.35 -21.32 -3.67
N MET A 375 -2.78 -20.56 -2.73
CA MET A 375 -2.47 -19.12 -2.90
C MET A 375 -0.98 -18.86 -3.10
N GLU A 376 -0.10 -19.84 -2.88
CA GLU A 376 1.36 -19.67 -2.89
C GLU A 376 1.89 -19.09 -4.21
N ALA A 377 1.30 -19.46 -5.35
CA ALA A 377 1.71 -18.97 -6.67
C ALA A 377 1.39 -17.48 -6.91
N HIS A 378 0.49 -16.90 -6.10
CA HIS A 378 -0.08 -15.57 -6.34
C HIS A 378 0.26 -14.54 -5.27
N LEU A 379 0.92 -14.96 -4.18
CA LEU A 379 1.25 -14.08 -3.06
C LEU A 379 2.76 -13.90 -2.92
N SER A 380 3.15 -12.75 -2.38
CA SER A 380 4.54 -12.40 -2.06
C SER A 380 5.20 -13.41 -1.10
N PRO A 381 6.54 -13.42 -0.99
CA PRO A 381 7.27 -14.33 -0.11
C PRO A 381 6.86 -14.26 1.36
N ALA A 382 6.51 -13.09 1.85
CA ALA A 382 5.80 -12.88 3.11
C ALA A 382 5.02 -11.56 3.04
N PHE A 383 4.09 -11.38 3.99
CA PHE A 383 3.41 -10.10 4.17
C PHE A 383 2.89 -9.96 5.61
N TYR A 384 2.97 -8.75 6.11
CA TYR A 384 2.36 -8.36 7.37
C TYR A 384 0.89 -7.99 7.15
N MET A 385 -0.02 -8.66 7.84
CA MET A 385 -1.43 -8.28 7.86
C MET A 385 -1.61 -7.11 8.82
N ILE A 386 -1.87 -5.94 8.28
CA ILE A 386 -2.11 -4.73 9.08
C ILE A 386 -3.38 -4.94 9.91
N PRO A 387 -3.31 -4.86 11.26
CA PRO A 387 -4.47 -5.05 12.12
C PRO A 387 -5.43 -3.85 12.05
N ALA A 388 -6.64 -4.04 12.55
CA ALA A 388 -7.58 -2.95 12.74
C ALA A 388 -6.97 -1.84 13.64
N LEU A 389 -7.35 -0.58 13.37
CA LEU A 389 -6.80 0.59 14.06
C LEU A 389 -6.99 0.54 15.58
N ASP A 390 -8.06 -0.06 16.02
CA ASP A 390 -8.48 -0.23 17.42
C ASP A 390 -8.06 -1.59 18.03
N ASP A 391 -7.27 -2.41 17.30
CA ASP A 391 -6.73 -3.68 17.79
C ASP A 391 -5.32 -3.95 17.26
N THR A 392 -4.32 -3.28 17.82
CA THR A 392 -2.91 -3.41 17.41
C THR A 392 -2.09 -4.34 18.31
N GLU A 393 -2.72 -5.06 19.24
CA GLU A 393 -2.02 -5.98 20.15
C GLU A 393 -1.70 -7.31 19.47
N GLU A 394 -2.61 -7.80 18.61
CA GLU A 394 -2.47 -9.06 17.89
C GLU A 394 -2.04 -8.81 16.45
N ASN A 395 -0.88 -9.33 16.06
CA ASN A 395 -0.31 -9.12 14.75
C ASN A 395 -0.05 -10.43 14.04
N VAL A 396 -0.23 -10.47 12.73
CA VAL A 396 -0.04 -11.67 11.92
C VAL A 396 0.94 -11.39 10.78
N ILE A 397 1.93 -12.27 10.64
CA ILE A 397 2.81 -12.30 9.48
C ILE A 397 2.56 -13.61 8.73
N TYR A 398 2.21 -13.52 7.46
CA TYR A 398 2.11 -14.66 6.57
C TYR A 398 3.43 -14.94 5.90
N VAL A 399 3.82 -16.21 5.84
CA VAL A 399 5.05 -16.69 5.17
C VAL A 399 4.65 -17.62 4.03
N ASN A 400 5.08 -17.30 2.83
CA ASN A 400 4.86 -18.10 1.62
C ASN A 400 6.06 -19.05 1.41
N GLN A 401 5.90 -20.29 1.80
CA GLN A 401 6.98 -21.28 1.76
C GLN A 401 7.49 -21.57 0.34
N ALA A 402 6.60 -21.50 -0.67
CA ALA A 402 6.98 -21.75 -2.06
C ALA A 402 7.83 -20.62 -2.66
N GLN A 403 7.71 -19.38 -2.14
CA GLN A 403 8.39 -18.19 -2.65
C GLN A 403 9.60 -17.77 -1.81
N MET A 404 9.89 -18.45 -0.70
CA MET A 404 10.83 -17.97 0.32
C MET A 404 12.31 -18.04 -0.08
N GLY A 405 12.67 -18.69 -1.15
CA GLY A 405 14.05 -18.74 -1.62
C GLY A 405 15.02 -19.41 -0.61
N ASN A 406 15.94 -18.63 -0.05
CA ASN A 406 16.96 -19.13 0.90
C ASN A 406 16.78 -18.51 2.31
N LYS A 407 17.57 -19.04 3.29
CA LYS A 407 17.52 -18.60 4.69
C LYS A 407 17.80 -17.11 4.89
N LEU A 408 18.72 -16.53 4.11
CA LEU A 408 19.04 -15.11 4.18
C LEU A 408 17.88 -14.27 3.69
N THR A 409 17.24 -14.68 2.59
CA THR A 409 16.02 -14.04 2.09
C THR A 409 14.90 -14.09 3.13
N LEU A 410 14.69 -15.24 3.79
CA LEU A 410 13.72 -15.33 4.87
C LEU A 410 14.02 -14.34 6.00
N TYR A 411 15.28 -14.24 6.45
CA TYR A 411 15.70 -13.34 7.52
C TYR A 411 15.45 -11.87 7.16
N THR A 412 15.87 -11.43 5.98
CA THR A 412 15.69 -10.03 5.55
C THR A 412 14.24 -9.69 5.26
N THR A 413 13.46 -10.64 4.69
CA THR A 413 12.02 -10.47 4.50
C THR A 413 11.28 -10.36 5.84
N LEU A 414 11.64 -11.17 6.85
CA LEU A 414 11.05 -11.06 8.18
C LEU A 414 11.47 -9.77 8.91
N ALA A 415 12.62 -9.20 8.58
CA ALA A 415 12.99 -7.87 9.05
C ALA A 415 12.13 -6.78 8.38
N HIS A 416 11.82 -6.92 7.09
CA HIS A 416 10.92 -6.06 6.33
C HIS A 416 9.49 -6.10 6.88
N GLU A 417 8.92 -7.30 7.04
CA GLU A 417 7.52 -7.48 7.47
C GLU A 417 7.33 -7.29 8.98
N GLY A 418 8.34 -7.67 9.78
CA GLY A 418 8.27 -7.71 11.23
C GLY A 418 9.08 -6.63 11.93
N TYR A 419 10.28 -7.02 12.42
CA TYR A 419 11.15 -6.17 13.24
C TYR A 419 12.47 -5.86 12.53
N PRO A 420 12.77 -4.56 12.28
CA PRO A 420 12.02 -3.35 12.65
C PRO A 420 11.15 -2.75 11.54
N GLY A 421 10.63 -3.56 10.61
CA GLY A 421 9.89 -3.13 9.44
C GLY A 421 8.41 -2.76 9.68
N HIS A 422 7.50 -3.31 8.87
CA HIS A 422 6.07 -2.92 8.84
C HIS A 422 5.36 -3.07 10.18
N LEU A 423 5.46 -4.25 10.81
CA LEU A 423 4.82 -4.49 12.10
C LEU A 423 5.32 -3.49 13.15
N TYR A 424 6.64 -3.33 13.24
CA TYR A 424 7.25 -2.40 14.19
C TYR A 424 6.77 -0.97 13.96
N GLN A 425 6.76 -0.50 12.71
CA GLN A 425 6.31 0.83 12.32
C GLN A 425 4.84 1.04 12.71
N THR A 426 3.97 0.10 12.35
CA THR A 426 2.52 0.17 12.60
C THR A 426 2.21 0.25 14.09
N VAL A 427 2.73 -0.69 14.87
CA VAL A 427 2.48 -0.76 16.32
C VAL A 427 3.08 0.44 17.06
N TYR A 428 4.30 0.86 16.66
CA TYR A 428 4.92 2.03 17.26
C TYR A 428 4.07 3.28 17.00
N TYR A 429 3.69 3.51 15.73
CA TYR A 429 2.91 4.69 15.37
C TYR A 429 1.54 4.71 16.04
N ALA A 430 0.82 3.59 16.08
CA ALA A 430 -0.45 3.46 16.80
C ALA A 430 -0.30 3.83 18.29
N SER A 431 0.82 3.46 18.93
CA SER A 431 1.11 3.78 20.33
C SER A 431 1.24 5.29 20.60
N THR A 432 1.53 6.10 19.59
CA THR A 432 1.58 7.57 19.69
C THR A 432 0.19 8.20 19.70
N LYS A 433 -0.87 7.42 19.48
CA LYS A 433 -2.28 7.85 19.42
C LYS A 433 -2.52 8.98 18.41
N PRO A 434 -2.16 8.76 17.15
CA PRO A 434 -2.37 9.76 16.10
C PRO A 434 -3.86 10.04 15.88
N ASP A 435 -4.15 11.14 15.16
CA ASP A 435 -5.51 11.38 14.68
C ASP A 435 -5.95 10.23 13.76
N PRO A 436 -7.11 9.58 13.98
CA PRO A 436 -7.56 8.44 13.17
C PRO A 436 -7.58 8.70 11.66
N LEU A 437 -7.86 9.93 11.24
CA LEU A 437 -7.83 10.32 9.83
C LEU A 437 -6.47 10.01 9.16
N ARG A 438 -5.38 10.02 9.93
CA ARG A 438 -4.03 9.72 9.42
C ARG A 438 -3.87 8.27 8.97
N SER A 439 -4.70 7.34 9.45
CA SER A 439 -4.63 5.92 9.08
C SER A 439 -5.18 5.60 7.68
N ILE A 440 -6.02 6.49 7.14
CA ILE A 440 -6.61 6.27 5.80
C ILE A 440 -5.73 6.81 4.66
N PHE A 441 -4.68 7.58 4.96
CA PHE A 441 -3.76 8.10 3.95
C PHE A 441 -2.65 7.08 3.67
N ASN A 442 -2.51 6.72 2.40
CA ASN A 442 -1.42 5.85 1.97
C ASN A 442 -0.24 6.70 1.47
N PHE A 443 0.89 6.63 2.18
CA PHE A 443 2.17 7.20 1.77
C PHE A 443 3.17 6.06 1.54
N GLY A 444 3.03 5.39 0.39
CA GLY A 444 3.80 4.19 0.05
C GLY A 444 5.31 4.34 0.24
N GLY A 445 5.89 5.46 -0.17
CA GLY A 445 7.31 5.71 0.02
C GLY A 445 7.74 5.82 1.48
N TYR A 446 6.88 6.31 2.38
CA TYR A 446 7.16 6.26 3.81
C TYR A 446 7.05 4.83 4.35
N VAL A 447 5.98 4.11 4.02
CA VAL A 447 5.68 2.78 4.57
C VAL A 447 6.66 1.74 4.04
N GLU A 448 6.78 1.61 2.73
CA GLU A 448 7.68 0.66 2.07
C GLU A 448 9.16 1.07 2.18
N GLY A 449 9.40 2.38 2.10
CA GLY A 449 10.75 2.91 2.27
C GLY A 449 11.31 2.68 3.67
N TRP A 450 10.47 2.77 4.72
CA TRP A 450 10.87 2.38 6.07
C TRP A 450 11.18 0.89 6.17
N ALA A 451 10.30 0.02 5.65
CA ALA A 451 10.50 -1.42 5.69
C ALA A 451 11.75 -1.83 4.89
N THR A 452 12.00 -1.19 3.73
CA THR A 452 13.23 -1.37 2.97
C THR A 452 14.46 -0.87 3.75
N TYR A 453 14.37 0.28 4.43
CA TYR A 453 15.44 0.78 5.30
C TYR A 453 15.73 -0.20 6.44
N ALA A 454 14.71 -0.81 7.02
CA ALA A 454 14.81 -1.84 8.05
C ALA A 454 15.47 -3.12 7.51
N GLU A 455 15.01 -3.60 6.36
CA GLU A 455 15.57 -4.75 5.64
C GLU A 455 17.06 -4.56 5.32
N MET A 456 17.42 -3.39 4.77
CA MET A 456 18.82 -3.05 4.50
C MET A 456 19.66 -2.95 5.78
N GLY A 457 19.05 -2.55 6.89
CA GLY A 457 19.69 -2.53 8.21
C GLY A 457 19.91 -3.92 8.79
N ALA A 458 19.04 -4.88 8.46
CA ALA A 458 19.07 -6.24 9.03
C ALA A 458 20.34 -7.01 8.67
N TYR A 459 20.96 -6.75 7.52
CA TYR A 459 22.27 -7.34 7.18
C TYR A 459 23.35 -7.05 8.23
N TYR A 460 23.26 -5.92 8.93
CA TYR A 460 24.21 -5.51 9.99
C TYR A 460 23.77 -5.94 11.40
N LEU A 461 22.57 -6.51 11.55
CA LEU A 461 22.06 -7.08 12.79
C LEU A 461 22.33 -8.58 12.87
N ALA A 462 22.56 -9.24 11.73
CA ALA A 462 22.82 -10.67 11.68
C ALA A 462 24.22 -11.01 12.20
N ASP A 463 24.32 -11.50 13.44
CA ASP A 463 25.59 -11.88 14.07
C ASP A 463 26.37 -12.98 13.30
N SER A 464 25.66 -13.75 12.48
CA SER A 464 26.23 -14.79 11.62
C SER A 464 26.95 -14.26 10.37
N LEU A 465 26.78 -12.97 10.03
CA LEU A 465 27.47 -12.34 8.90
C LEU A 465 28.73 -11.58 9.37
N THR A 466 29.81 -11.73 8.63
CA THR A 466 30.93 -10.80 8.80
C THR A 466 30.54 -9.41 8.31
N ARG A 467 31.28 -8.38 8.74
CA ARG A 467 31.03 -7.01 8.29
C ARG A 467 31.16 -6.87 6.77
N GLU A 468 32.11 -7.55 6.17
CA GLU A 468 32.36 -7.58 4.74
C GLU A 468 31.18 -8.21 3.99
N GLN A 469 30.67 -9.35 4.48
CA GLN A 469 29.47 -10.00 3.95
C GLN A 469 28.25 -9.06 4.05
N ALA A 470 28.02 -8.46 5.22
CA ALA A 470 26.90 -7.53 5.42
C ALA A 470 26.96 -6.34 4.44
N VAL A 471 28.15 -5.74 4.25
CA VAL A 471 28.33 -4.63 3.28
C VAL A 471 28.01 -5.10 1.86
N LEU A 472 28.62 -6.19 1.41
CA LEU A 472 28.43 -6.69 0.03
C LEU A 472 26.98 -7.03 -0.27
N LEU A 473 26.32 -7.76 0.63
CA LEU A 473 24.95 -8.20 0.48
C LEU A 473 23.95 -7.01 0.50
N GLN A 474 24.11 -6.14 1.48
CA GLN A 474 23.26 -4.95 1.59
C GLN A 474 23.41 -4.02 0.36
N LYS A 475 24.66 -3.74 -0.04
CA LYS A 475 24.91 -2.86 -1.20
C LYS A 475 24.44 -3.50 -2.50
N ASN A 476 24.59 -4.80 -2.68
CA ASN A 476 24.06 -5.52 -3.83
C ASN A 476 22.53 -5.43 -3.90
N SER A 477 21.83 -5.63 -2.78
CA SER A 477 20.36 -5.49 -2.72
C SER A 477 19.91 -4.06 -3.01
N SER A 478 20.61 -3.05 -2.45
CA SER A 478 20.35 -1.64 -2.73
C SER A 478 20.50 -1.31 -4.22
N ILE A 479 21.59 -1.78 -4.86
CA ILE A 479 21.83 -1.56 -6.29
C ILE A 479 20.74 -2.21 -7.14
N LEU A 480 20.31 -3.43 -6.80
CA LEU A 480 19.25 -4.11 -7.53
C LEU A 480 17.95 -3.28 -7.52
N LEU A 481 17.52 -2.80 -6.35
CA LEU A 481 16.33 -1.93 -6.27
C LEU A 481 16.53 -0.60 -7.02
N ALA A 482 17.74 -0.05 -7.00
CA ALA A 482 18.07 1.17 -7.75
C ALA A 482 17.94 0.97 -9.27
N LEU A 483 18.32 -0.21 -9.79
CA LEU A 483 18.17 -0.54 -11.21
C LEU A 483 16.69 -0.56 -11.62
N TYR A 484 15.82 -1.15 -10.81
CA TYR A 484 14.38 -1.13 -11.06
C TYR A 484 13.82 0.30 -11.01
N ALA A 485 14.24 1.11 -10.03
CA ALA A 485 13.80 2.49 -9.92
C ALA A 485 14.25 3.35 -11.12
N LEU A 486 15.50 3.18 -11.59
CA LEU A 486 15.99 3.88 -12.78
C LEU A 486 15.30 3.40 -14.06
N ALA A 487 15.01 2.10 -14.17
CA ALA A 487 14.29 1.57 -15.32
C ALA A 487 12.84 2.10 -15.37
N ASP A 488 12.14 2.16 -14.24
CA ASP A 488 10.79 2.72 -14.14
C ASP A 488 10.77 4.19 -14.63
N MET A 489 11.66 5.02 -14.11
CA MET A 489 11.82 6.41 -14.55
C MET A 489 12.29 6.52 -16.01
N GLY A 490 13.17 5.64 -16.45
CA GLY A 490 13.65 5.59 -17.83
C GLY A 490 12.54 5.26 -18.82
N ILE A 491 11.72 4.26 -18.52
CA ILE A 491 10.62 3.79 -19.35
C ILE A 491 9.49 4.83 -19.39
N HIS A 492 9.00 5.26 -18.23
CA HIS A 492 7.80 6.08 -18.17
C HIS A 492 8.05 7.58 -18.37
N TYR A 493 9.28 8.06 -18.14
CA TYR A 493 9.61 9.48 -18.27
C TYR A 493 10.54 9.79 -19.44
N ASP A 494 11.65 9.01 -19.59
CA ASP A 494 12.65 9.25 -20.65
C ASP A 494 12.30 8.56 -21.96
N GLY A 495 11.34 7.61 -21.96
CA GLY A 495 10.87 6.90 -23.15
C GLY A 495 11.76 5.73 -23.58
N TRP A 496 12.39 5.04 -22.60
CA TRP A 496 13.14 3.82 -22.92
C TRP A 496 12.23 2.74 -23.45
N ASN A 497 12.63 2.16 -24.58
CA ASN A 497 12.03 0.96 -25.11
C ASN A 497 12.71 -0.30 -24.53
N ARG A 498 12.30 -1.49 -24.96
CA ARG A 498 12.86 -2.77 -24.51
C ARG A 498 14.37 -2.88 -24.76
N MET A 499 14.87 -2.39 -25.93
CA MET A 499 16.30 -2.45 -26.26
C MET A 499 17.12 -1.53 -25.36
N ASP A 500 16.63 -0.32 -25.06
CA ASP A 500 17.29 0.62 -24.16
C ASP A 500 17.36 0.03 -22.75
N THR A 501 16.29 -0.60 -22.30
CA THR A 501 16.19 -1.26 -20.98
C THR A 501 17.17 -2.45 -20.91
N VAL A 502 17.22 -3.31 -21.92
CA VAL A 502 18.18 -4.43 -21.99
C VAL A 502 19.62 -3.92 -21.98
N LYS A 503 19.93 -2.87 -22.74
CA LYS A 503 21.25 -2.24 -22.75
C LYS A 503 21.63 -1.71 -21.35
N PHE A 504 20.71 -1.01 -20.71
CA PHE A 504 20.92 -0.47 -19.36
C PHE A 504 21.24 -1.59 -18.35
N PHE A 505 20.41 -2.61 -18.24
CA PHE A 505 20.62 -3.71 -17.30
C PHE A 505 21.92 -4.50 -17.57
N LYS A 506 22.29 -4.64 -18.84
CA LYS A 506 23.54 -5.30 -19.24
C LYS A 506 24.78 -4.57 -18.75
N GLU A 507 24.76 -3.23 -18.64
CA GLU A 507 25.87 -2.44 -18.10
C GLU A 507 26.16 -2.77 -16.62
N TYR A 508 25.16 -3.33 -15.90
CA TYR A 508 25.26 -3.74 -14.51
C TYR A 508 25.30 -5.27 -14.31
N GLY A 509 25.58 -6.01 -15.38
CA GLY A 509 25.82 -7.47 -15.30
C GLY A 509 24.57 -8.33 -15.45
N VAL A 510 23.39 -7.76 -15.65
CA VAL A 510 22.15 -8.51 -15.94
C VAL A 510 22.08 -8.75 -17.46
N GLY A 511 22.59 -9.92 -17.91
CA GLY A 511 22.79 -10.21 -19.34
C GLY A 511 21.63 -10.89 -20.05
N SER A 512 20.63 -11.44 -19.33
CA SER A 512 19.49 -12.13 -19.94
C SER A 512 18.46 -11.11 -20.46
N ALA A 513 18.34 -11.01 -21.79
CA ALA A 513 17.32 -10.17 -22.41
C ALA A 513 15.89 -10.64 -22.08
N GLU A 514 15.68 -11.95 -21.89
CA GLU A 514 14.38 -12.52 -21.51
C GLU A 514 13.93 -12.01 -20.12
N ILE A 515 14.81 -12.10 -19.13
CA ILE A 515 14.54 -11.59 -17.77
C ILE A 515 14.27 -10.08 -17.82
N VAL A 516 15.07 -9.31 -18.56
CA VAL A 516 14.88 -7.85 -18.66
C VAL A 516 13.58 -7.49 -19.35
N ASN A 517 13.15 -8.26 -20.36
CA ASN A 517 11.85 -8.06 -21.00
C ASN A 517 10.69 -8.34 -20.03
N GLN A 518 10.79 -9.34 -19.17
CA GLN A 518 9.79 -9.58 -18.11
C GLN A 518 9.76 -8.41 -17.11
N ILE A 519 10.93 -7.87 -16.74
CA ILE A 519 11.01 -6.67 -15.88
C ILE A 519 10.35 -5.47 -16.59
N TYR A 520 10.59 -5.29 -17.89
CA TYR A 520 9.97 -4.22 -18.67
C TYR A 520 8.44 -4.34 -18.63
N ASP A 521 7.89 -5.53 -18.85
CA ASP A 521 6.46 -5.79 -18.86
C ASP A 521 5.82 -5.52 -17.50
N LEU A 522 6.48 -5.92 -16.40
CA LEU A 522 6.04 -5.62 -15.05
C LEU A 522 6.02 -4.12 -14.76
N ILE A 523 7.04 -3.39 -15.21
CA ILE A 523 7.12 -1.93 -15.02
C ILE A 523 6.02 -1.23 -15.82
N ILE A 524 5.80 -1.62 -17.08
CA ILE A 524 4.71 -1.06 -17.90
C ILE A 524 3.35 -1.28 -17.23
N GLY A 525 3.11 -2.48 -16.71
CA GLY A 525 1.83 -2.82 -16.04
C GLY A 525 1.64 -2.22 -14.65
N SER A 526 2.66 -1.57 -14.07
CA SER A 526 2.60 -1.03 -12.71
C SER A 526 3.54 0.17 -12.53
N PRO A 527 3.25 1.31 -13.17
CA PRO A 527 4.10 2.50 -13.12
C PRO A 527 4.33 3.01 -11.69
N GLY A 528 5.58 3.30 -11.35
CA GLY A 528 5.95 3.85 -10.04
C GLY A 528 5.93 2.83 -8.88
N ASN A 529 5.54 1.58 -9.12
CA ASN A 529 5.42 0.58 -8.04
C ASN A 529 6.74 0.33 -7.32
N TYR A 530 7.85 0.21 -8.06
CA TYR A 530 9.17 -0.04 -7.46
C TYR A 530 9.79 1.19 -6.82
N LEU A 531 9.32 2.38 -7.18
CA LEU A 531 9.85 3.64 -6.64
C LEU A 531 9.55 3.81 -5.14
N LYS A 532 8.38 3.37 -4.66
CA LYS A 532 8.02 3.49 -3.25
C LYS A 532 9.04 2.80 -2.32
N TYR A 533 9.59 1.65 -2.75
CA TYR A 533 10.62 0.93 -2.01
C TYR A 533 11.95 1.67 -2.01
N TYR A 534 12.54 1.86 -3.19
CA TYR A 534 13.89 2.41 -3.30
C TYR A 534 13.96 3.91 -2.99
N ILE A 535 13.10 4.72 -3.59
CA ILE A 535 13.11 6.17 -3.33
C ILE A 535 12.75 6.45 -1.87
N GLY A 536 11.76 5.74 -1.31
CA GLY A 536 11.44 5.84 0.10
C GLY A 536 12.64 5.51 0.99
N TYR A 537 13.36 4.42 0.71
CA TYR A 537 14.60 4.06 1.40
C TYR A 537 15.65 5.18 1.33
N VAL A 538 15.91 5.71 0.14
CA VAL A 538 16.93 6.76 -0.05
C VAL A 538 16.51 8.08 0.62
N GLU A 539 15.24 8.43 0.63
CA GLU A 539 14.75 9.59 1.38
C GLU A 539 14.98 9.42 2.90
N PHE A 540 14.79 8.23 3.47
CA PHE A 540 15.18 7.97 4.87
C PHE A 540 16.71 8.11 5.09
N LEU A 541 17.54 7.69 4.14
CA LEU A 541 18.99 7.91 4.21
C LEU A 541 19.33 9.41 4.18
N GLU A 542 18.68 10.19 3.32
CA GLU A 542 18.87 11.64 3.25
C GLU A 542 18.43 12.35 4.55
N LEU A 543 17.28 11.94 5.13
CA LEU A 543 16.85 12.44 6.44
C LEU A 543 17.86 12.11 7.53
N LYS A 544 18.38 10.86 7.54
CA LYS A 544 19.40 10.43 8.50
C LYS A 544 20.69 11.22 8.34
N LYS A 545 21.13 11.45 7.11
CA LYS A 545 22.32 12.25 6.81
C LYS A 545 22.18 13.67 7.36
N LYS A 546 21.05 14.33 7.11
CA LYS A 546 20.76 15.66 7.69
C LYS A 546 20.73 15.64 9.22
N TRP A 547 20.20 14.55 9.80
CA TRP A 547 20.18 14.37 11.27
C TRP A 547 21.60 14.24 11.83
N VAL A 548 22.45 13.42 11.21
CA VAL A 548 23.86 13.26 11.58
C VAL A 548 24.62 14.58 11.47
N GLU A 549 24.47 15.30 10.36
CA GLU A 549 25.10 16.60 10.13
C GLU A 549 24.72 17.63 11.21
N LYS A 550 23.45 17.67 11.61
CA LYS A 550 22.94 18.60 12.63
C LYS A 550 23.38 18.23 14.05
N LYS A 551 23.39 16.93 14.38
CA LYS A 551 23.69 16.42 15.74
C LYS A 551 25.20 16.27 15.99
N GLY A 552 26.01 16.09 14.95
CA GLY A 552 27.44 15.87 15.08
C GLY A 552 27.77 14.75 16.06
N GLU A 553 28.60 15.03 17.05
CA GLU A 553 29.02 14.07 18.10
C GLU A 553 27.85 13.58 18.99
N ASN A 554 26.75 14.31 19.04
CA ASN A 554 25.54 13.93 19.81
C ASN A 554 24.58 13.06 18.98
N PHE A 555 25.01 12.51 17.85
CA PHE A 555 24.15 11.63 17.06
C PHE A 555 23.76 10.37 17.82
N SER A 556 22.45 10.07 17.81
CA SER A 556 21.88 8.83 18.30
C SER A 556 20.97 8.23 17.23
N GLN A 557 21.26 7.00 16.83
CA GLN A 557 20.44 6.22 15.91
C GLN A 557 19.00 6.09 16.43
N LYS A 558 18.86 5.81 17.73
CA LYS A 558 17.57 5.64 18.40
C LYS A 558 16.74 6.91 18.39
N GLU A 559 17.36 8.08 18.61
CA GLU A 559 16.66 9.36 18.55
C GLU A 559 16.23 9.70 17.13
N PHE A 560 17.05 9.39 16.13
CA PHE A 560 16.66 9.55 14.73
C PHE A 560 15.44 8.69 14.40
N HIS A 561 15.48 7.39 14.71
CA HIS A 561 14.35 6.50 14.47
C HIS A 561 13.08 6.98 15.20
N LYS A 562 13.23 7.40 16.47
CA LYS A 562 12.11 7.96 17.23
C LYS A 562 11.53 9.20 16.54
N ALA A 563 12.38 10.12 16.11
CA ALA A 563 11.94 11.38 15.53
C ALA A 563 11.13 11.19 14.23
N VAL A 564 11.54 10.26 13.36
CA VAL A 564 10.80 9.98 12.12
C VAL A 564 9.54 9.17 12.37
N LEU A 565 9.58 8.20 13.29
CA LEU A 565 8.41 7.37 13.64
C LEU A 565 7.33 8.14 14.42
N ASP A 566 7.71 9.12 15.23
CA ASP A 566 6.76 10.01 15.93
C ASP A 566 5.95 10.87 14.94
N VAL A 567 6.49 11.17 13.77
CA VAL A 567 5.74 11.85 12.70
C VAL A 567 4.75 10.87 12.06
N GLY A 568 5.17 9.64 11.84
CA GLY A 568 4.39 8.60 11.17
C GLY A 568 4.22 8.84 9.66
N PRO A 569 3.40 8.02 8.97
CA PRO A 569 3.23 8.11 7.53
C PRO A 569 2.84 9.51 7.06
N ALA A 570 3.71 10.10 6.22
CA ALA A 570 3.55 11.44 5.67
C ALA A 570 4.49 11.63 4.46
N PRO A 571 4.29 12.64 3.60
CA PRO A 571 5.27 13.06 2.62
C PRO A 571 6.59 13.45 3.28
N PHE A 572 7.72 13.15 2.63
CA PHE A 572 9.05 13.32 3.25
C PHE A 572 9.38 14.76 3.64
N GLU A 573 8.86 15.76 2.93
CA GLU A 573 9.01 17.17 3.33
C GLU A 573 8.31 17.49 4.66
N LEU A 574 7.19 16.83 4.94
CA LEU A 574 6.49 16.96 6.22
C LEU A 574 7.19 16.13 7.31
N VAL A 575 7.70 14.94 6.98
CA VAL A 575 8.55 14.19 7.91
C VAL A 575 9.74 15.04 8.32
N GLU A 576 10.49 15.63 7.38
CA GLU A 576 11.61 16.51 7.67
C GLU A 576 11.19 17.71 8.53
N LYS A 577 10.09 18.39 8.18
CA LYS A 577 9.58 19.54 8.92
C LYS A 577 9.29 19.23 10.38
N TYR A 578 8.67 18.08 10.64
CA TYR A 578 8.15 17.74 11.97
C TYR A 578 9.10 16.92 12.84
N MET A 579 10.05 16.19 12.26
CA MET A 579 11.03 15.42 13.03
C MET A 579 11.92 16.30 13.92
N TRP A 580 12.17 17.56 13.53
CA TRP A 580 12.96 18.52 14.32
C TRP A 580 12.19 19.20 15.44
N GLN A 581 10.87 19.16 15.42
CA GLN A 581 10.02 19.90 16.38
C GLN A 581 9.75 19.13 17.68
N GLY A 582 10.20 17.87 17.79
CA GLY A 582 10.15 17.07 19.01
C GLY A 582 11.26 17.38 20.03
N GLU A 583 12.23 18.23 19.65
CA GLU A 583 13.36 18.62 20.49
C GLU A 583 13.00 19.87 21.31
N LYS A 584 12.59 19.68 22.58
CA LYS A 584 12.57 20.72 23.61
C LYS A 584 13.36 20.25 24.81
#